data_704fcb06f9a018eabc7f5947521c4287
#
_entry.id   704fcb06f9a018eabc7f5947521c4287
#
_cell.length_a   1.000
_cell.length_b   1.000
_cell.length_c   1.000
_cell.angle_alpha   90.00
_cell.angle_beta   90.00
_cell.angle_gamma   90.00
#
_symmetry.space_group_name_H-M   'P 1'
#
loop_
_entity.id
_entity.type
_entity.pdbx_description
1 polymer ?
#
loop_
_entity_poly.entity_id
_entity_poly.type
_entity_poly.pdbx_seq_one_letter_code
_entity_poly.pdbx_strand_id
1 'polypeptide(L)'
;MATQASAANTWAEARNDAMGGTGVAAANYGSAAFINPALLAKAQPEDDITVILPSVSAQITDEDNLRDEIDDINDRIDYYDDVVDNLTVRDILLNPVGTLDQFQGAATELADKLDYLRGKTASANAAAGVTVAIPNDVLSVAFIAKGYAHARVSTSIDSQDITYLRGIQNSETTALIEAGRGALLGSDEITRNLNSVAFGRVAIVSDYGVALAHQFDFGGVPVSFGVTPKIQKTWLYNYTASIYDYDTGDWNSSRYRKDDTGFNVDAGIAADFGQNWTVGLTGQNLVSRDLDTKSIEIRNGRTGEVTNYKDTYQISPIVTAGVAWHNDLVTVTADGDLTETKGFKSEGNSQFVGVGAEVRPLDWLAVRAGFRGDVKDNESNVFTAGVGFAPFNRVHLDLTGLVGEDETWGAGAQLSLTF
;
A
#
# COMPACT_ATOMS: atom_id res chain seq x y z
N MET A 1 13.86 -6.04 -12.89
CA MET A 1 13.00 -6.38 -11.75
C MET A 1 12.33 -5.07 -11.37
N ALA A 2 11.06 -4.91 -11.70
CA ALA A 2 10.28 -3.76 -11.25
C ALA A 2 10.05 -3.92 -9.73
N THR A 3 10.57 -2.99 -8.95
CA THR A 3 10.27 -2.89 -7.54
C THR A 3 9.01 -2.04 -7.43
N GLN A 4 7.88 -2.66 -7.11
CA GLN A 4 6.64 -1.92 -6.90
C GLN A 4 6.80 -0.96 -5.73
N ALA A 5 6.59 0.32 -5.98
CA ALA A 5 6.51 1.35 -4.96
C ALA A 5 5.07 1.54 -4.54
N SER A 6 4.83 1.80 -3.29
CA SER A 6 3.50 2.07 -2.78
C SER A 6 3.25 3.54 -2.58
N ALA A 7 2.18 4.02 -3.20
CA ALA A 7 1.68 5.37 -3.01
C ALA A 7 1.05 5.54 -1.63
N ALA A 8 1.75 6.21 -0.75
CA ALA A 8 1.13 6.78 0.42
C ALA A 8 0.17 7.90 -0.02
N ASN A 9 -1.12 7.75 0.25
CA ASN A 9 -2.04 8.89 0.34
C ASN A 9 -3.02 9.22 -0.81
N THR A 10 -3.36 8.29 -1.70
CA THR A 10 -4.33 8.59 -2.78
C THR A 10 -5.75 8.05 -2.57
N TRP A 11 -6.07 7.42 -1.42
CA TRP A 11 -7.23 6.52 -1.32
C TRP A 11 -8.22 6.87 -0.19
N ALA A 12 -8.37 8.11 0.19
CA ALA A 12 -9.21 8.43 1.34
C ALA A 12 -10.59 9.02 0.99
N GLU A 13 -10.95 9.11 -0.31
CA GLU A 13 -12.18 9.75 -0.72
C GLU A 13 -12.85 9.02 -1.89
N ALA A 14 -13.93 8.27 -1.59
CA ALA A 14 -14.55 7.32 -2.53
C ALA A 14 -15.03 7.95 -3.86
N ARG A 15 -15.50 9.22 -3.85
CA ARG A 15 -15.93 9.91 -5.07
C ARG A 15 -14.75 10.11 -6.03
N ASN A 16 -13.60 10.56 -5.52
CA ASN A 16 -12.44 10.87 -6.33
C ASN A 16 -11.71 9.58 -6.73
N ASP A 17 -11.69 8.58 -5.86
CA ASP A 17 -11.17 7.24 -6.17
C ASP A 17 -11.92 6.64 -7.36
N ALA A 18 -13.25 6.81 -7.44
CA ALA A 18 -14.05 6.38 -8.58
C ALA A 18 -13.74 7.13 -9.89
N MET A 19 -13.04 8.25 -9.81
CA MET A 19 -12.60 9.07 -10.94
C MET A 19 -11.06 8.98 -11.17
N GLY A 20 -10.44 7.84 -10.88
CA GLY A 20 -9.01 7.64 -11.07
C GLY A 20 -8.14 8.38 -10.05
N GLY A 21 -8.65 8.66 -8.85
CA GLY A 21 -7.95 9.40 -7.80
C GLY A 21 -7.84 10.91 -8.05
N THR A 22 -8.52 11.43 -9.07
CA THR A 22 -8.49 12.87 -9.41
C THR A 22 -9.39 13.69 -8.49
N GLY A 23 -8.95 14.88 -8.09
CA GLY A 23 -9.71 15.71 -7.17
C GLY A 23 -9.09 17.07 -6.86
N VAL A 24 -7.86 17.31 -7.35
CA VAL A 24 -7.12 18.55 -7.05
C VAL A 24 -7.86 19.81 -7.51
N ALA A 25 -8.65 19.70 -8.58
CA ALA A 25 -9.52 20.76 -9.08
C ALA A 25 -11.02 20.43 -8.97
N ALA A 26 -11.39 19.19 -8.57
CA ALA A 26 -12.77 18.67 -8.67
C ALA A 26 -13.38 18.18 -7.35
N ALA A 27 -12.63 18.13 -6.25
CA ALA A 27 -13.17 17.69 -4.97
C ALA A 27 -14.28 18.62 -4.47
N ASN A 28 -15.30 18.03 -3.85
CA ASN A 28 -16.35 18.79 -3.18
C ASN A 28 -15.78 19.49 -1.94
N TYR A 29 -16.41 20.62 -1.53
CA TYR A 29 -15.92 21.38 -0.38
C TYR A 29 -15.83 20.53 0.90
N GLY A 30 -16.78 19.61 1.12
CA GLY A 30 -16.79 18.73 2.29
C GLY A 30 -15.60 17.75 2.36
N SER A 31 -15.06 17.31 1.22
CA SER A 31 -13.89 16.42 1.11
C SER A 31 -12.59 17.16 0.75
N ALA A 32 -12.67 18.46 0.46
CA ALA A 32 -11.55 19.28 0.02
C ALA A 32 -10.30 19.15 0.91
N ALA A 33 -10.50 19.12 2.22
CA ALA A 33 -9.42 19.03 3.19
C ALA A 33 -8.58 17.72 3.10
N PHE A 34 -9.10 16.67 2.46
CA PHE A 34 -8.35 15.44 2.20
C PHE A 34 -7.39 15.57 1.02
N ILE A 35 -7.69 16.44 0.04
CA ILE A 35 -7.05 16.47 -1.28
C ILE A 35 -6.41 17.83 -1.55
N ASN A 36 -7.20 18.87 -1.72
CA ASN A 36 -6.77 20.25 -1.94
C ASN A 36 -7.52 21.20 -0.99
N PRO A 37 -6.90 21.66 0.08
CA PRO A 37 -7.57 22.49 1.08
C PRO A 37 -8.13 23.81 0.51
N ALA A 38 -7.64 24.30 -0.63
CA ALA A 38 -8.16 25.50 -1.26
C ALA A 38 -9.63 25.36 -1.71
N LEU A 39 -10.05 24.15 -2.09
CA LEU A 39 -11.42 23.88 -2.54
C LEU A 39 -12.45 24.00 -1.40
N LEU A 40 -12.01 24.01 -0.14
CA LEU A 40 -12.88 24.26 1.01
C LEU A 40 -13.50 25.66 0.96
N ALA A 41 -12.87 26.64 0.32
CA ALA A 41 -13.41 27.98 0.12
C ALA A 41 -14.42 28.08 -1.02
N LYS A 42 -14.72 26.97 -1.72
CA LYS A 42 -15.67 26.91 -2.84
C LYS A 42 -17.06 26.41 -2.44
N ALA A 43 -17.39 26.45 -1.16
CA ALA A 43 -18.73 26.20 -0.68
C ALA A 43 -19.73 27.16 -1.35
N GLN A 44 -20.87 26.63 -1.80
CA GLN A 44 -21.96 27.42 -2.34
C GLN A 44 -22.76 28.07 -1.21
N PRO A 45 -23.51 29.16 -1.45
CA PRO A 45 -24.28 29.81 -0.39
C PRO A 45 -25.32 28.92 0.29
N GLU A 46 -25.79 27.88 -0.39
CA GLU A 46 -26.70 26.85 0.12
C GLU A 46 -26.04 25.70 0.85
N ASP A 47 -24.70 25.62 0.79
CA ASP A 47 -23.93 24.57 1.49
C ASP A 47 -23.91 24.83 2.99
N ASP A 48 -24.24 23.80 3.74
CA ASP A 48 -24.22 23.76 5.19
C ASP A 48 -23.00 22.93 5.70
N ILE A 49 -22.99 22.70 7.00
CA ILE A 49 -21.93 21.85 7.59
C ILE A 49 -22.01 20.46 6.97
N THR A 50 -20.89 20.00 6.41
CA THR A 50 -20.76 18.64 5.90
C THR A 50 -19.86 17.80 6.80
N VAL A 51 -20.35 16.59 7.14
CA VAL A 51 -19.63 15.61 7.94
C VAL A 51 -19.46 14.34 7.09
N ILE A 52 -18.21 13.94 6.85
CA ILE A 52 -17.87 12.64 6.23
C ILE A 52 -17.61 11.64 7.33
N LEU A 53 -18.37 10.51 7.35
CA LEU A 53 -18.37 9.48 8.39
C LEU A 53 -18.57 8.08 7.82
N PRO A 54 -17.57 7.24 7.77
CA PRO A 54 -16.18 7.48 7.35
C PRO A 54 -16.07 7.41 5.82
N SER A 55 -14.97 7.92 5.25
CA SER A 55 -14.49 7.45 3.95
C SER A 55 -13.49 6.33 4.21
N VAL A 56 -13.64 5.17 3.55
CA VAL A 56 -12.74 4.02 3.68
C VAL A 56 -12.45 3.44 2.30
N SER A 57 -11.21 3.00 2.08
CA SER A 57 -10.82 2.30 0.86
C SER A 57 -9.72 1.28 1.14
N ALA A 58 -9.67 0.25 0.30
CA ALA A 58 -8.62 -0.75 0.32
C ALA A 58 -8.31 -1.22 -1.10
N GLN A 59 -7.02 -1.51 -1.34
CA GLN A 59 -6.50 -2.09 -2.58
C GLN A 59 -5.51 -3.20 -2.24
N ILE A 60 -5.52 -4.26 -3.01
CA ILE A 60 -4.57 -5.38 -2.95
C ILE A 60 -3.97 -5.56 -4.33
N THR A 61 -2.67 -5.81 -4.38
CA THR A 61 -1.91 -6.18 -5.57
C THR A 61 -1.11 -7.44 -5.24
N ASP A 62 -1.39 -8.54 -5.94
CA ASP A 62 -0.76 -9.86 -5.71
C ASP A 62 -0.56 -10.61 -7.03
N GLU A 63 0.25 -10.04 -7.93
CA GLU A 63 0.53 -10.55 -9.28
C GLU A 63 0.90 -12.03 -9.31
N ASP A 64 1.58 -12.46 -8.27
CA ASP A 64 2.18 -13.79 -8.19
C ASP A 64 1.40 -14.77 -7.31
N ASN A 65 0.20 -14.38 -6.83
CA ASN A 65 -0.56 -15.15 -5.84
C ASN A 65 0.27 -15.50 -4.60
N LEU A 66 1.13 -14.55 -4.16
CA LEU A 66 2.09 -14.79 -3.07
C LEU A 66 1.40 -15.24 -1.78
N ARG A 67 0.16 -14.86 -1.56
CA ARG A 67 -0.63 -15.31 -0.41
C ARG A 67 -0.80 -16.83 -0.39
N ASP A 68 -1.23 -17.41 -1.51
CA ASP A 68 -1.42 -18.87 -1.65
C ASP A 68 -0.07 -19.59 -1.68
N GLU A 69 0.96 -18.93 -2.21
CA GLU A 69 2.31 -19.44 -2.30
C GLU A 69 3.04 -19.50 -0.93
N ILE A 70 2.64 -18.64 0.04
CA ILE A 70 3.12 -18.70 1.43
C ILE A 70 2.61 -19.96 2.13
N ASP A 71 1.36 -20.34 1.90
CA ASP A 71 0.82 -21.57 2.48
C ASP A 71 1.52 -22.80 1.86
N ASP A 72 1.72 -22.81 0.52
CA ASP A 72 2.39 -23.90 -0.16
C ASP A 72 3.89 -24.04 0.22
N ILE A 73 4.63 -22.94 0.47
CA ILE A 73 6.02 -23.05 0.95
C ILE A 73 6.08 -23.68 2.35
N ASN A 74 5.13 -23.38 3.23
CA ASN A 74 5.06 -24.02 4.55
C ASN A 74 4.84 -25.52 4.42
N ASP A 75 3.89 -25.94 3.58
CA ASP A 75 3.65 -27.36 3.33
C ASP A 75 4.90 -28.08 2.79
N ARG A 76 5.72 -27.40 1.97
CA ARG A 76 6.98 -27.96 1.44
C ARG A 76 8.07 -28.03 2.49
N ILE A 77 8.15 -27.03 3.37
CA ILE A 77 9.10 -27.05 4.49
C ILE A 77 8.72 -28.16 5.47
N ASP A 78 7.45 -28.21 5.88
CA ASP A 78 6.95 -29.24 6.77
C ASP A 78 7.18 -30.64 6.19
N TYR A 79 6.90 -30.82 4.90
CA TYR A 79 7.16 -32.09 4.23
C TYR A 79 8.67 -32.47 4.21
N TYR A 80 9.53 -31.48 3.94
CA TYR A 80 10.98 -31.70 3.98
C TYR A 80 11.44 -32.08 5.39
N ASP A 81 10.97 -31.37 6.41
CA ASP A 81 11.30 -31.63 7.81
C ASP A 81 10.77 -33.00 8.26
N ASP A 82 9.53 -33.34 7.92
CA ASP A 82 8.94 -34.65 8.21
C ASP A 82 9.76 -35.79 7.58
N VAL A 83 10.20 -35.63 6.34
CA VAL A 83 11.04 -36.62 5.68
C VAL A 83 12.37 -36.77 6.40
N VAL A 84 13.02 -35.64 6.78
CA VAL A 84 14.31 -35.68 7.49
C VAL A 84 14.18 -36.30 8.88
N ASP A 85 13.15 -35.90 9.64
CA ASP A 85 12.93 -36.37 11.03
C ASP A 85 12.55 -37.85 11.09
N ASN A 86 11.93 -38.39 10.05
CA ASN A 86 11.64 -39.80 9.93
C ASN A 86 12.79 -40.64 9.38
N LEU A 87 13.91 -40.02 8.95
CA LEU A 87 15.11 -40.76 8.53
C LEU A 87 15.72 -41.50 9.70
N THR A 88 16.03 -42.80 9.50
CA THR A 88 16.81 -43.56 10.48
C THR A 88 18.06 -44.13 9.81
N VAL A 89 19.15 -44.27 10.56
CA VAL A 89 20.36 -44.94 10.08
C VAL A 89 20.06 -46.37 9.59
N ARG A 90 19.06 -47.01 10.21
CA ARG A 90 18.61 -48.34 9.82
C ARG A 90 18.00 -48.36 8.42
N ASP A 91 17.11 -47.40 8.13
CA ASP A 91 16.43 -47.33 6.84
C ASP A 91 17.39 -46.98 5.73
N ILE A 92 18.35 -46.09 5.99
CA ILE A 92 19.46 -45.77 5.08
C ILE A 92 20.29 -47.01 4.75
N LEU A 93 20.52 -47.89 5.73
CA LEU A 93 21.32 -49.11 5.54
C LEU A 93 20.53 -50.27 4.89
N LEU A 94 19.25 -50.40 5.18
CA LEU A 94 18.41 -51.52 4.72
C LEU A 94 17.64 -51.25 3.42
N ASN A 95 17.29 -50.01 3.15
CA ASN A 95 16.64 -49.57 1.93
C ASN A 95 17.20 -48.22 1.42
N PRO A 96 18.48 -48.16 1.06
CA PRO A 96 19.12 -46.89 0.70
C PRO A 96 18.44 -46.19 -0.50
N VAL A 97 18.04 -46.94 -1.52
CA VAL A 97 17.44 -46.37 -2.72
C VAL A 97 16.14 -45.69 -2.41
N GLY A 98 15.18 -46.38 -1.77
CA GLY A 98 13.84 -45.79 -1.49
C GLY A 98 13.92 -44.63 -0.48
N THR A 99 14.83 -44.71 0.51
CA THR A 99 15.04 -43.65 1.50
C THR A 99 15.68 -42.43 0.88
N LEU A 100 16.67 -42.58 0.01
CA LEU A 100 17.31 -41.49 -0.69
C LEU A 100 16.40 -40.87 -1.75
N ASP A 101 15.63 -41.65 -2.48
CA ASP A 101 14.64 -41.13 -3.47
C ASP A 101 13.62 -40.20 -2.81
N GLN A 102 13.10 -40.57 -1.63
CA GLN A 102 12.15 -39.73 -0.89
C GLN A 102 12.81 -38.43 -0.41
N PHE A 103 13.99 -38.51 0.15
CA PHE A 103 14.74 -37.34 0.62
C PHE A 103 15.13 -36.39 -0.52
N GLN A 104 15.63 -36.95 -1.64
CA GLN A 104 15.94 -36.16 -2.84
C GLN A 104 14.68 -35.51 -3.44
N GLY A 105 13.55 -36.22 -3.40
CA GLY A 105 12.24 -35.68 -3.82
C GLY A 105 11.85 -34.46 -3.01
N ALA A 106 11.87 -34.56 -1.68
CA ALA A 106 11.54 -33.44 -0.79
C ALA A 106 12.47 -32.24 -0.97
N ALA A 107 13.78 -32.48 -1.09
CA ALA A 107 14.76 -31.44 -1.37
C ALA A 107 14.54 -30.75 -2.73
N THR A 108 14.08 -31.52 -3.73
CA THR A 108 13.75 -30.99 -5.06
C THR A 108 12.53 -30.08 -5.01
N GLU A 109 11.47 -30.53 -4.37
CA GLU A 109 10.23 -29.77 -4.24
C GLU A 109 10.45 -28.44 -3.50
N LEU A 110 11.23 -28.48 -2.42
CA LEU A 110 11.60 -27.27 -1.67
C LEU A 110 12.48 -26.33 -2.51
N ALA A 111 13.47 -26.86 -3.24
CA ALA A 111 14.34 -26.05 -4.11
C ALA A 111 13.56 -25.36 -5.23
N ASP A 112 12.61 -26.09 -5.86
CA ASP A 112 11.76 -25.57 -6.93
C ASP A 112 10.86 -24.46 -6.40
N LYS A 113 10.30 -24.64 -5.21
CA LYS A 113 9.45 -23.64 -4.57
C LYS A 113 10.22 -22.37 -4.18
N LEU A 114 11.40 -22.51 -3.60
CA LEU A 114 12.26 -21.36 -3.29
C LEU A 114 12.67 -20.60 -4.55
N ASP A 115 13.01 -21.29 -5.63
CA ASP A 115 13.37 -20.64 -6.89
C ASP A 115 12.19 -19.91 -7.51
N TYR A 116 10.98 -20.46 -7.41
CA TYR A 116 9.73 -19.83 -7.82
C TYR A 116 9.43 -18.56 -7.01
N LEU A 117 9.65 -18.56 -5.70
CA LEU A 117 9.42 -17.41 -4.81
C LEU A 117 10.41 -16.27 -4.97
N ARG A 118 11.47 -16.44 -5.75
CA ARG A 118 12.53 -15.46 -5.90
C ARG A 118 12.03 -14.15 -6.48
N GLY A 119 12.11 -13.09 -5.68
CA GLY A 119 11.74 -11.74 -6.09
C GLY A 119 10.24 -11.47 -6.15
N LYS A 120 9.41 -12.41 -5.71
CA LYS A 120 7.97 -12.23 -5.65
C LYS A 120 7.56 -11.29 -4.53
N THR A 121 6.49 -10.55 -4.78
CA THR A 121 5.97 -9.52 -3.86
C THR A 121 4.47 -9.44 -3.91
N ALA A 122 3.87 -9.08 -2.77
CA ALA A 122 2.48 -8.71 -2.68
C ALA A 122 2.35 -7.42 -1.84
N SER A 123 1.37 -6.59 -2.14
CA SER A 123 1.13 -5.35 -1.40
C SER A 123 -0.35 -5.12 -1.13
N ALA A 124 -0.62 -4.37 -0.08
CA ALA A 124 -1.96 -3.92 0.27
C ALA A 124 -1.90 -2.47 0.75
N ASN A 125 -2.85 -1.68 0.28
CA ASN A 125 -3.06 -0.31 0.70
C ASN A 125 -4.45 -0.17 1.30
N ALA A 126 -4.56 0.60 2.38
CA ALA A 126 -5.85 0.93 2.98
C ALA A 126 -5.83 2.38 3.45
N ALA A 127 -6.97 3.05 3.36
CA ALA A 127 -7.12 4.39 3.89
C ALA A 127 -8.48 4.56 4.57
N ALA A 128 -8.51 5.44 5.57
CA ALA A 128 -9.76 5.84 6.21
C ALA A 128 -9.66 7.32 6.61
N GLY A 129 -10.80 8.02 6.54
CA GLY A 129 -10.84 9.42 6.92
C GLY A 129 -12.21 9.89 7.38
N VAL A 130 -12.21 10.87 8.25
CA VAL A 130 -13.38 11.63 8.68
C VAL A 130 -13.08 13.12 8.56
N THR A 131 -14.08 13.90 8.20
CA THR A 131 -13.97 15.38 8.18
C THR A 131 -15.26 16.02 8.63
N VAL A 132 -15.12 17.20 9.22
CA VAL A 132 -16.22 18.13 9.50
C VAL A 132 -15.86 19.45 8.82
N ALA A 133 -16.51 19.75 7.72
CA ALA A 133 -16.30 20.97 6.95
C ALA A 133 -17.40 21.99 7.30
N ILE A 134 -16.99 23.20 7.63
CA ILE A 134 -17.82 24.32 8.06
C ILE A 134 -17.61 25.46 7.05
N PRO A 135 -18.55 25.68 6.12
CA PRO A 135 -18.43 26.76 5.15
C PRO A 135 -18.56 28.13 5.85
N ASN A 136 -17.82 29.10 5.36
CA ASN A 136 -17.89 30.47 5.85
C ASN A 136 -17.34 31.45 4.80
N ASP A 137 -17.99 32.56 4.61
CA ASP A 137 -17.62 33.58 3.60
C ASP A 137 -16.27 34.26 3.91
N VAL A 138 -15.89 34.32 5.20
CA VAL A 138 -14.63 34.95 5.62
C VAL A 138 -13.48 33.95 5.69
N LEU A 139 -13.74 32.79 6.27
CA LEU A 139 -12.72 31.75 6.46
C LEU A 139 -13.41 30.40 6.63
N SER A 140 -13.39 29.58 5.59
CA SER A 140 -13.88 28.21 5.69
C SER A 140 -12.92 27.35 6.51
N VAL A 141 -13.48 26.48 7.36
CA VAL A 141 -12.70 25.64 8.29
C VAL A 141 -13.13 24.19 8.13
N ALA A 142 -12.18 23.27 8.16
CA ALA A 142 -12.49 21.83 8.31
C ALA A 142 -11.57 21.16 9.32
N PHE A 143 -12.15 20.27 10.12
CA PHE A 143 -11.38 19.38 11.00
C PHE A 143 -11.22 18.04 10.28
N ILE A 144 -10.01 17.51 10.24
CA ILE A 144 -9.69 16.25 9.58
C ILE A 144 -9.02 15.28 10.54
N ALA A 145 -9.40 14.02 10.41
CA ALA A 145 -8.60 12.89 10.88
C ALA A 145 -8.60 11.86 9.75
N LYS A 146 -7.43 11.60 9.17
CA LYS A 146 -7.25 10.61 8.12
C LYS A 146 -6.06 9.74 8.38
N GLY A 147 -6.10 8.50 7.91
CA GLY A 147 -4.99 7.59 7.99
C GLY A 147 -4.89 6.75 6.74
N TYR A 148 -3.69 6.35 6.42
CA TYR A 148 -3.43 5.36 5.40
C TYR A 148 -2.43 4.34 5.92
N ALA A 149 -2.55 3.13 5.43
CA ALA A 149 -1.65 2.02 5.71
C ALA A 149 -1.15 1.44 4.39
N HIS A 150 0.13 1.17 4.35
CA HIS A 150 0.77 0.41 3.29
C HIS A 150 1.43 -0.81 3.89
N ALA A 151 1.16 -1.98 3.35
CA ALA A 151 1.77 -3.24 3.73
C ALA A 151 2.37 -3.90 2.50
N ARG A 152 3.58 -4.45 2.63
CA ARG A 152 4.24 -5.22 1.58
C ARG A 152 4.91 -6.45 2.16
N VAL A 153 4.71 -7.57 1.48
CA VAL A 153 5.46 -8.82 1.69
C VAL A 153 6.39 -9.03 0.51
N SER A 154 7.61 -9.42 0.79
CA SER A 154 8.62 -9.76 -0.23
C SER A 154 9.55 -10.84 0.29
N THR A 155 10.21 -11.55 -0.64
CA THR A 155 11.15 -12.62 -0.30
C THR A 155 12.56 -12.31 -0.79
N SER A 156 13.55 -12.73 -0.03
CA SER A 156 14.96 -12.74 -0.46
C SER A 156 15.49 -14.16 -0.35
N ILE A 157 15.50 -14.84 -1.48
CA ILE A 157 15.94 -16.24 -1.56
C ILE A 157 17.44 -16.29 -1.73
N ASP A 158 18.12 -16.96 -0.79
CA ASP A 158 19.57 -17.20 -0.87
C ASP A 158 19.85 -18.26 -1.95
N SER A 159 20.64 -17.90 -2.94
CA SER A 159 21.03 -18.81 -4.02
C SER A 159 21.81 -20.03 -3.52
N GLN A 160 22.45 -19.93 -2.36
CA GLN A 160 23.16 -21.05 -1.73
C GLN A 160 22.19 -22.08 -1.13
N ASP A 161 20.97 -21.68 -0.70
CA ASP A 161 19.95 -22.60 -0.24
C ASP A 161 19.50 -23.50 -1.40
N ILE A 162 19.22 -22.91 -2.56
CA ILE A 162 18.87 -23.65 -3.76
C ILE A 162 20.02 -24.54 -4.20
N THR A 163 21.26 -24.04 -4.18
CA THR A 163 22.44 -24.82 -4.56
C THR A 163 22.63 -26.01 -3.64
N TYR A 164 22.42 -25.84 -2.33
CA TYR A 164 22.52 -26.92 -1.36
C TYR A 164 21.44 -28.00 -1.60
N LEU A 165 20.17 -27.60 -1.73
CA LEU A 165 19.07 -28.53 -1.98
C LEU A 165 19.21 -29.26 -3.33
N ARG A 166 19.62 -28.53 -4.39
CA ARG A 166 19.97 -29.14 -5.69
C ARG A 166 21.19 -30.08 -5.60
N GLY A 167 22.12 -29.82 -4.70
CA GLY A 167 23.22 -30.71 -4.41
C GLY A 167 22.76 -32.08 -3.88
N ILE A 168 21.75 -32.06 -2.98
CA ILE A 168 21.11 -33.31 -2.49
C ILE A 168 20.40 -34.03 -3.65
N GLN A 169 19.64 -33.31 -4.46
CA GLN A 169 18.95 -33.86 -5.63
C GLN A 169 19.89 -34.55 -6.62
N ASN A 170 21.00 -33.92 -6.96
CA ASN A 170 21.84 -34.34 -8.12
C ASN A 170 22.99 -35.25 -7.73
N SER A 171 23.18 -35.57 -6.46
CA SER A 171 24.31 -36.37 -5.99
C SER A 171 23.91 -37.37 -4.91
N GLU A 172 23.91 -38.66 -5.24
CA GLU A 172 23.65 -39.75 -4.28
C GLU A 172 24.62 -39.68 -3.07
N THR A 173 25.88 -39.32 -3.30
CA THR A 173 26.85 -39.16 -2.23
C THR A 173 26.50 -38.04 -1.29
N THR A 174 26.08 -36.88 -1.82
CA THR A 174 25.61 -35.73 -1.02
C THR A 174 24.32 -36.09 -0.29
N ALA A 175 23.37 -36.72 -0.97
CA ALA A 175 22.11 -37.17 -0.36
C ALA A 175 22.37 -38.16 0.78
N LEU A 176 23.29 -39.12 0.61
CA LEU A 176 23.65 -40.08 1.66
C LEU A 176 24.27 -39.41 2.89
N ILE A 177 25.17 -38.44 2.66
CA ILE A 177 25.82 -37.70 3.75
C ILE A 177 24.79 -36.86 4.51
N GLU A 178 23.94 -36.11 3.81
CA GLU A 178 22.95 -35.24 4.43
C GLU A 178 21.80 -36.03 5.05
N ALA A 179 21.35 -37.13 4.44
CA ALA A 179 20.39 -38.05 5.06
C ALA A 179 20.94 -38.68 6.35
N GLY A 180 22.22 -39.10 6.36
CA GLY A 180 22.89 -39.58 7.55
C GLY A 180 23.00 -38.51 8.64
N ARG A 181 23.24 -37.26 8.25
CA ARG A 181 23.28 -36.12 9.15
C ARG A 181 21.89 -35.84 9.73
N GLY A 182 20.85 -35.83 8.90
CA GLY A 182 19.46 -35.68 9.34
C GLY A 182 19.01 -36.75 10.32
N ALA A 183 19.29 -38.02 10.00
CA ALA A 183 19.01 -39.17 10.85
C ALA A 183 19.67 -39.13 12.25
N LEU A 184 20.76 -38.37 12.38
CA LEU A 184 21.50 -38.24 13.66
C LEU A 184 21.19 -36.97 14.42
N LEU A 185 20.83 -35.87 13.73
CA LEU A 185 20.75 -34.53 14.31
C LEU A 185 19.35 -33.89 14.16
N GLY A 186 18.49 -34.47 13.32
CA GLY A 186 17.13 -33.95 13.03
C GLY A 186 17.11 -32.85 11.96
N SER A 187 15.90 -32.46 11.56
CA SER A 187 15.64 -31.45 10.52
C SER A 187 16.12 -30.07 10.94
N ASP A 188 15.94 -29.66 12.18
CA ASP A 188 16.38 -28.37 12.73
C ASP A 188 17.86 -28.06 12.45
N GLU A 189 18.75 -29.07 12.44
CA GLU A 189 20.17 -28.85 12.17
C GLU A 189 20.44 -28.64 10.69
N ILE A 190 19.59 -29.17 9.81
CA ILE A 190 19.70 -29.00 8.36
C ILE A 190 19.09 -27.65 7.96
N THR A 191 17.86 -27.37 8.38
CA THR A 191 17.12 -26.12 8.06
C THR A 191 17.81 -24.90 8.65
N ARG A 192 18.49 -25.03 9.79
CA ARG A 192 19.31 -23.96 10.38
C ARG A 192 20.42 -23.47 9.45
N ASN A 193 20.85 -24.26 8.47
CA ASN A 193 21.84 -23.85 7.47
C ASN A 193 21.22 -23.14 6.25
N LEU A 194 19.89 -23.09 6.15
CA LEU A 194 19.18 -22.35 5.11
C LEU A 194 18.97 -20.89 5.58
N ASN A 195 19.12 -19.92 4.68
CA ASN A 195 19.23 -18.50 5.03
C ASN A 195 18.31 -17.58 4.23
N SER A 196 17.36 -18.14 3.48
CA SER A 196 16.34 -17.35 2.81
C SER A 196 15.45 -16.64 3.83
N VAL A 197 15.10 -15.38 3.55
CA VAL A 197 14.32 -14.54 4.47
C VAL A 197 13.09 -13.95 3.77
N ALA A 198 12.03 -13.78 4.56
CA ALA A 198 10.85 -13.05 4.19
C ALA A 198 10.80 -11.70 4.91
N PHE A 199 10.26 -10.70 4.24
CA PHE A 199 10.07 -9.36 4.76
C PHE A 199 8.59 -9.01 4.77
N GLY A 200 8.07 -8.63 5.92
CA GLY A 200 6.78 -7.98 6.07
C GLY A 200 7.00 -6.53 6.53
N ARG A 201 6.76 -5.56 5.65
CA ARG A 201 6.88 -4.14 5.98
C ARG A 201 5.52 -3.49 6.00
N VAL A 202 5.24 -2.73 7.07
CA VAL A 202 3.99 -1.98 7.17
C VAL A 202 4.30 -0.57 7.64
N ALA A 203 3.74 0.40 6.94
CA ALA A 203 3.68 1.79 7.38
C ALA A 203 2.22 2.18 7.60
N ILE A 204 1.92 2.72 8.77
CA ILE A 204 0.62 3.33 9.08
C ILE A 204 0.88 4.78 9.42
N VAL A 205 0.23 5.69 8.72
CA VAL A 205 0.35 7.14 8.94
C VAL A 205 -1.03 7.70 9.23
N SER A 206 -1.16 8.44 10.32
CA SER A 206 -2.41 9.10 10.71
C SER A 206 -2.19 10.58 10.90
N ASP A 207 -3.00 11.38 10.21
CA ASP A 207 -2.98 12.83 10.21
C ASP A 207 -4.18 13.38 10.97
N TYR A 208 -3.92 14.33 11.85
CA TYR A 208 -4.94 15.09 12.59
C TYR A 208 -4.68 16.57 12.36
N GLY A 209 -5.59 17.26 11.70
CA GLY A 209 -5.37 18.62 11.24
C GLY A 209 -6.61 19.50 11.19
N VAL A 210 -6.35 20.76 10.93
CA VAL A 210 -7.37 21.79 10.71
C VAL A 210 -7.08 22.47 9.37
N ALA A 211 -7.97 22.32 8.41
CA ALA A 211 -7.89 23.02 7.13
C ALA A 211 -8.54 24.40 7.26
N LEU A 212 -7.88 25.39 6.69
CA LEU A 212 -8.34 26.77 6.62
C LEU A 212 -8.26 27.23 5.16
N ALA A 213 -9.32 27.85 4.64
CA ALA A 213 -9.32 28.34 3.26
C ALA A 213 -10.08 29.65 3.11
N HIS A 214 -9.62 30.47 2.15
CA HIS A 214 -10.27 31.71 1.76
C HIS A 214 -10.12 31.95 0.26
N GLN A 215 -11.14 32.55 -0.32
CA GLN A 215 -11.18 32.93 -1.74
C GLN A 215 -11.01 34.43 -1.91
N PHE A 216 -10.16 34.81 -2.83
CA PHE A 216 -9.91 36.20 -3.24
C PHE A 216 -10.35 36.39 -4.69
N ASP A 217 -10.81 37.60 -5.03
CA ASP A 217 -11.03 37.99 -6.41
C ASP A 217 -9.82 38.75 -6.95
N PHE A 218 -9.22 38.23 -8.00
CA PHE A 218 -8.10 38.87 -8.69
C PHE A 218 -8.52 39.33 -10.09
N GLY A 219 -9.20 40.49 -10.15
CA GLY A 219 -9.59 41.08 -11.41
C GLY A 219 -10.72 40.31 -12.13
N GLY A 220 -11.63 39.71 -11.39
CA GLY A 220 -12.71 38.88 -11.89
C GLY A 220 -12.39 37.39 -12.02
N VAL A 221 -11.21 36.97 -11.54
CA VAL A 221 -10.85 35.56 -11.43
C VAL A 221 -10.86 35.18 -9.94
N PRO A 222 -11.80 34.32 -9.50
CA PRO A 222 -11.82 33.79 -8.14
C PRO A 222 -10.62 32.83 -7.94
N VAL A 223 -9.80 33.14 -6.93
CA VAL A 223 -8.65 32.32 -6.56
C VAL A 223 -8.74 31.96 -5.08
N SER A 224 -8.78 30.67 -4.80
CA SER A 224 -8.86 30.12 -3.46
C SER A 224 -7.49 29.66 -2.99
N PHE A 225 -7.17 29.92 -1.72
CA PHE A 225 -5.97 29.43 -1.04
C PHE A 225 -6.39 28.62 0.17
N GLY A 226 -5.69 27.55 0.44
CA GLY A 226 -5.93 26.71 1.61
C GLY A 226 -4.66 26.17 2.23
N VAL A 227 -4.71 25.93 3.53
CA VAL A 227 -3.60 25.34 4.29
C VAL A 227 -4.16 24.41 5.37
N THR A 228 -3.47 23.29 5.59
CA THR A 228 -3.83 22.30 6.62
C THR A 228 -2.60 21.99 7.48
N PRO A 229 -2.34 22.75 8.55
CA PRO A 229 -1.42 22.30 9.58
C PRO A 229 -1.97 21.02 10.24
N LYS A 230 -1.07 20.04 10.47
CA LYS A 230 -1.45 18.73 10.99
C LYS A 230 -0.37 18.11 11.87
N ILE A 231 -0.81 17.33 12.85
CA ILE A 231 0.04 16.41 13.59
C ILE A 231 -0.06 15.06 12.88
N GLN A 232 1.09 14.47 12.60
CA GLN A 232 1.22 13.22 11.89
C GLN A 232 1.85 12.18 12.80
N LYS A 233 1.13 11.09 13.05
CA LYS A 233 1.61 9.94 13.82
C LYS A 233 1.87 8.77 12.88
N THR A 234 3.05 8.17 13.01
CA THR A 234 3.50 7.08 12.13
C THR A 234 3.86 5.86 12.95
N TRP A 235 3.43 4.68 12.48
CA TRP A 235 3.84 3.38 13.00
C TRP A 235 4.47 2.60 11.86
N LEU A 236 5.71 2.15 12.09
CA LEU A 236 6.47 1.36 11.14
C LEU A 236 6.72 -0.02 11.72
N TYR A 237 6.42 -1.05 10.95
CA TYR A 237 6.71 -2.43 11.27
C TYR A 237 7.72 -2.98 10.27
N ASN A 238 8.72 -3.69 10.79
CA ASN A 238 9.71 -4.39 10.00
C ASN A 238 9.79 -5.83 10.50
N TYR A 239 8.84 -6.66 10.06
CA TYR A 239 8.88 -8.09 10.32
C TYR A 239 9.83 -8.73 9.32
N THR A 240 10.99 -9.18 9.79
CA THR A 240 11.98 -9.91 9.01
C THR A 240 12.23 -11.23 9.70
N ALA A 241 12.01 -12.33 9.01
CA ALA A 241 12.12 -13.67 9.56
C ALA A 241 12.76 -14.64 8.54
N SER A 242 13.36 -15.72 9.03
CA SER A 242 13.70 -16.86 8.19
C SER A 242 12.43 -17.43 7.56
N ILE A 243 12.49 -17.82 6.29
CA ILE A 243 11.36 -18.50 5.63
C ILE A 243 11.06 -19.86 6.29
N TYR A 244 12.06 -20.46 6.93
CA TYR A 244 11.98 -21.78 7.56
C TYR A 244 11.54 -21.75 9.02
N ASP A 245 11.40 -20.57 9.62
CA ASP A 245 11.02 -20.39 11.03
C ASP A 245 10.39 -19.01 11.20
N TYR A 246 9.12 -18.87 10.83
CA TYR A 246 8.38 -17.63 11.02
C TYR A 246 7.04 -17.86 11.71
N ASP A 247 6.63 -16.90 12.52
CA ASP A 247 5.33 -16.89 13.20
C ASP A 247 4.46 -15.74 12.66
N THR A 248 3.39 -16.09 11.98
CA THR A 248 2.43 -15.10 11.46
C THR A 248 1.69 -14.33 12.54
N GLY A 249 1.68 -14.81 13.79
CA GLY A 249 1.07 -14.12 14.95
C GLY A 249 1.92 -12.97 15.49
N ASP A 250 3.22 -12.96 15.21
CA ASP A 250 4.20 -12.03 15.82
C ASP A 250 4.43 -10.73 15.06
N TRP A 251 3.91 -10.59 13.82
CA TRP A 251 4.23 -9.46 12.94
C TRP A 251 3.93 -8.08 13.55
N ASN A 252 2.92 -7.95 14.40
CA ASN A 252 2.50 -6.71 15.05
C ASN A 252 3.13 -6.51 16.45
N SER A 253 4.02 -7.39 16.86
CA SER A 253 4.73 -7.31 18.13
C SER A 253 5.51 -6.01 18.25
N SER A 254 5.60 -5.48 19.47
CA SER A 254 6.42 -4.29 19.77
C SER A 254 7.91 -4.48 19.43
N ARG A 255 8.38 -5.71 19.28
CA ARG A 255 9.73 -6.05 18.83
C ARG A 255 10.01 -5.49 17.43
N TYR A 256 9.01 -5.50 16.54
CA TYR A 256 9.14 -5.10 15.14
C TYR A 256 8.65 -3.67 14.88
N ARG A 257 7.94 -3.04 15.85
CA ARG A 257 7.30 -1.74 15.69
C ARG A 257 8.16 -0.58 16.17
N LYS A 258 8.16 0.50 15.40
CA LYS A 258 8.68 1.81 15.78
C LYS A 258 7.62 2.88 15.51
N ASP A 259 7.41 3.73 16.49
CA ASP A 259 6.45 4.83 16.43
C ASP A 259 7.20 6.16 16.28
N ASP A 260 6.61 7.10 15.58
CA ASP A 260 7.09 8.47 15.47
C ASP A 260 5.91 9.45 15.42
N THR A 261 6.13 10.68 15.89
CA THR A 261 5.13 11.75 15.84
C THR A 261 5.81 13.04 15.41
N GLY A 262 5.24 13.73 14.44
CA GLY A 262 5.77 14.98 13.94
C GLY A 262 4.70 15.93 13.46
N PHE A 263 5.11 17.12 13.10
CA PHE A 263 4.27 18.14 12.48
C PHE A 263 4.43 18.07 10.97
N ASN A 264 3.33 18.30 10.24
CA ASN A 264 3.34 18.45 8.80
C ASN A 264 2.33 19.50 8.34
N VAL A 265 2.37 19.89 7.07
CA VAL A 265 1.48 20.90 6.49
C VAL A 265 1.12 20.47 5.07
N ASP A 266 -0.18 20.61 4.73
CA ASP A 266 -0.64 20.57 3.35
C ASP A 266 -1.05 22.00 2.94
N ALA A 267 -0.86 22.35 1.67
CA ALA A 267 -1.27 23.65 1.13
C ALA A 267 -1.83 23.48 -0.28
N GLY A 268 -2.72 24.39 -0.67
CA GLY A 268 -3.30 24.34 -1.99
C GLY A 268 -3.73 25.70 -2.51
N ILE A 269 -3.88 25.74 -3.82
CA ILE A 269 -4.45 26.86 -4.57
C ILE A 269 -5.41 26.32 -5.61
N ALA A 270 -6.49 27.06 -5.89
CA ALA A 270 -7.40 26.75 -6.98
C ALA A 270 -7.92 28.06 -7.58
N ALA A 271 -8.08 28.08 -8.90
CA ALA A 271 -8.59 29.24 -9.63
C ALA A 271 -9.70 28.84 -10.59
N ASP A 272 -10.75 29.65 -10.68
CA ASP A 272 -11.88 29.43 -11.58
C ASP A 272 -11.78 30.33 -12.81
N PHE A 273 -11.94 29.73 -13.98
CA PHE A 273 -11.94 30.43 -15.26
C PHE A 273 -13.29 30.26 -15.95
N GLY A 274 -14.00 31.36 -16.06
CA GLY A 274 -15.40 31.35 -16.50
C GLY A 274 -16.30 30.63 -15.49
N GLN A 275 -17.29 29.90 -16.01
CA GLN A 275 -18.28 29.19 -15.16
C GLN A 275 -17.99 27.69 -15.03
N ASN A 276 -17.10 27.15 -15.84
CA ASN A 276 -16.99 25.72 -16.04
C ASN A 276 -15.57 25.15 -15.80
N TRP A 277 -14.54 25.97 -15.69
CA TRP A 277 -13.19 25.49 -15.55
C TRP A 277 -12.60 25.81 -14.19
N THR A 278 -12.00 24.82 -13.56
CA THR A 278 -11.17 24.98 -12.38
C THR A 278 -9.78 24.41 -12.65
N VAL A 279 -8.75 25.12 -12.23
CA VAL A 279 -7.37 24.66 -12.19
C VAL A 279 -6.92 24.64 -10.73
N GLY A 280 -6.24 23.60 -10.31
CA GLY A 280 -5.77 23.44 -8.94
C GLY A 280 -4.30 22.99 -8.88
N LEU A 281 -3.66 23.36 -7.80
CA LEU A 281 -2.36 22.85 -7.38
C LEU A 281 -2.41 22.58 -5.89
N THR A 282 -1.95 21.40 -5.49
CA THR A 282 -1.83 21.03 -4.08
C THR A 282 -0.44 20.50 -3.77
N GLY A 283 0.03 20.77 -2.57
CA GLY A 283 1.21 20.15 -2.00
C GLY A 283 0.85 19.50 -0.68
N GLN A 284 0.99 18.21 -0.58
CA GLN A 284 0.76 17.43 0.63
C GLN A 284 2.08 17.05 1.27
N ASN A 285 2.10 16.92 2.61
CA ASN A 285 3.28 16.53 3.37
C ASN A 285 4.51 17.40 3.08
N LEU A 286 4.35 18.72 3.12
CA LEU A 286 5.38 19.69 2.75
C LEU A 286 6.63 19.65 3.64
N VAL A 287 6.55 19.03 4.82
CA VAL A 287 7.70 18.80 5.71
C VAL A 287 8.21 17.37 5.52
N SER A 288 9.35 17.23 4.86
CA SER A 288 9.99 15.93 4.60
C SER A 288 10.50 15.29 5.90
N ARG A 289 10.33 13.97 6.01
CA ARG A 289 10.81 13.18 7.15
C ARG A 289 11.29 11.80 6.67
N ASP A 290 12.47 11.41 7.11
CA ASP A 290 13.00 10.06 6.92
C ASP A 290 12.91 9.31 8.26
N LEU A 291 12.14 8.23 8.28
CA LEU A 291 11.82 7.47 9.49
C LEU A 291 12.37 6.05 9.37
N ASP A 292 13.39 5.76 10.15
CA ASP A 292 13.97 4.42 10.17
C ASP A 292 13.06 3.41 10.88
N THR A 293 12.91 2.22 10.32
CA THR A 293 12.30 1.07 10.99
C THR A 293 13.18 0.56 12.13
N LYS A 294 12.68 -0.39 12.92
CA LYS A 294 13.57 -1.18 13.79
C LYS A 294 14.52 -2.03 12.96
N SER A 295 15.72 -2.22 13.48
CA SER A 295 16.70 -3.15 12.93
C SER A 295 16.44 -4.55 13.49
N ILE A 296 16.34 -5.54 12.61
CA ILE A 296 16.14 -6.94 12.95
C ILE A 296 17.41 -7.72 12.59
N GLU A 297 17.95 -8.43 13.55
CA GLU A 297 19.14 -9.23 13.38
C GLU A 297 18.77 -10.66 12.99
N ILE A 298 19.25 -11.11 11.85
CA ILE A 298 19.18 -12.50 11.39
C ILE A 298 20.59 -13.07 11.32
N ARG A 299 20.78 -14.23 11.94
CA ARG A 299 22.05 -14.95 11.91
C ARG A 299 22.06 -15.94 10.75
N ASN A 300 23.06 -15.82 9.89
CA ASN A 300 23.32 -16.83 8.87
C ASN A 300 23.79 -18.13 9.53
N GLY A 301 23.03 -19.21 9.33
CA GLY A 301 23.31 -20.50 9.98
C GLY A 301 24.62 -21.16 9.49
N ARG A 302 24.98 -20.92 8.20
CA ARG A 302 26.21 -21.50 7.60
C ARG A 302 27.48 -20.78 8.06
N THR A 303 27.45 -19.45 8.07
CA THR A 303 28.65 -18.62 8.35
C THR A 303 28.70 -18.10 9.78
N GLY A 304 27.59 -18.11 10.49
CA GLY A 304 27.41 -17.47 11.80
C GLY A 304 27.41 -15.94 11.74
N GLU A 305 27.47 -15.34 10.55
CA GLU A 305 27.42 -13.89 10.36
C GLU A 305 26.03 -13.35 10.73
N VAL A 306 26.00 -12.18 11.35
CA VAL A 306 24.76 -11.49 11.71
C VAL A 306 24.50 -10.36 10.71
N THR A 307 23.39 -10.42 10.01
CA THR A 307 22.94 -9.37 9.11
C THR A 307 21.84 -8.56 9.78
N ASN A 308 21.96 -7.23 9.70
CA ASN A 308 21.00 -6.28 10.24
C ASN A 308 20.06 -5.82 9.14
N TYR A 309 18.80 -6.19 9.22
CA TYR A 309 17.75 -5.78 8.29
C TYR A 309 17.00 -4.55 8.83
N LYS A 310 17.16 -3.45 8.13
CA LYS A 310 16.55 -2.17 8.47
C LYS A 310 16.11 -1.48 7.18
N ASP A 311 15.03 -0.70 7.25
CA ASP A 311 14.57 0.12 6.15
C ASP A 311 14.25 1.54 6.65
N THR A 312 14.05 2.46 5.72
CA THR A 312 13.67 3.85 6.00
C THR A 312 12.40 4.16 5.22
N TYR A 313 11.36 4.57 5.93
CA TYR A 313 10.13 5.10 5.34
C TYR A 313 10.26 6.60 5.12
N GLN A 314 9.96 7.07 3.91
CA GLN A 314 10.12 8.46 3.52
C GLN A 314 8.76 9.14 3.38
N ILE A 315 8.54 10.17 4.18
CA ILE A 315 7.44 11.12 3.98
C ILE A 315 8.05 12.33 3.26
N SER A 316 7.59 12.59 2.04
CA SER A 316 8.11 13.67 1.20
C SER A 316 6.96 14.49 0.61
N PRO A 317 7.20 15.74 0.20
CA PRO A 317 6.21 16.55 -0.47
C PRO A 317 5.68 15.88 -1.74
N ILE A 318 4.35 15.74 -1.83
CA ILE A 318 3.64 15.32 -3.03
C ILE A 318 2.96 16.56 -3.57
N VAL A 319 3.41 17.02 -4.73
CA VAL A 319 2.84 18.17 -5.42
C VAL A 319 2.08 17.67 -6.63
N THR A 320 0.78 17.96 -6.68
CA THR A 320 -0.12 17.51 -7.76
C THR A 320 -0.81 18.71 -8.37
N ALA A 321 -0.82 18.78 -9.70
CA ALA A 321 -1.60 19.74 -10.47
C ALA A 321 -2.83 19.07 -11.06
N GLY A 322 -3.94 19.80 -11.12
CA GLY A 322 -5.19 19.28 -11.65
C GLY A 322 -5.98 20.31 -12.43
N VAL A 323 -6.83 19.82 -13.33
CA VAL A 323 -7.80 20.61 -14.09
C VAL A 323 -9.14 19.89 -14.09
N ALA A 324 -10.20 20.63 -13.94
CA ALA A 324 -11.57 20.13 -14.05
C ALA A 324 -12.40 21.03 -14.97
N TRP A 325 -13.21 20.38 -15.78
CA TRP A 325 -14.31 21.01 -16.48
C TRP A 325 -15.63 20.45 -15.94
N HIS A 326 -16.55 21.31 -15.63
CA HIS A 326 -17.85 20.88 -15.07
C HIS A 326 -19.00 21.73 -15.58
N ASN A 327 -20.16 21.12 -15.63
CA ASN A 327 -21.48 21.77 -15.74
C ASN A 327 -22.45 21.03 -14.80
N ASP A 328 -23.72 21.34 -14.87
CA ASP A 328 -24.76 20.77 -13.98
C ASP A 328 -24.86 19.22 -14.12
N LEU A 329 -24.53 18.66 -15.29
CA LEU A 329 -24.70 17.25 -15.61
C LEU A 329 -23.38 16.46 -15.54
N VAL A 330 -22.26 17.06 -15.96
CA VAL A 330 -21.01 16.34 -16.22
C VAL A 330 -19.83 17.06 -15.57
N THR A 331 -18.95 16.30 -14.93
CA THR A 331 -17.62 16.74 -14.53
C THR A 331 -16.58 15.86 -15.22
N VAL A 332 -15.55 16.47 -15.82
CA VAL A 332 -14.37 15.78 -16.35
C VAL A 332 -13.15 16.37 -15.67
N THR A 333 -12.24 15.53 -15.20
CA THR A 333 -11.07 15.96 -14.45
C THR A 333 -9.83 15.20 -14.84
N ALA A 334 -8.68 15.85 -14.72
CA ALA A 334 -7.37 15.23 -14.90
C ALA A 334 -6.38 15.82 -13.90
N ASP A 335 -5.64 14.95 -13.24
CA ASP A 335 -4.59 15.31 -12.28
C ASP A 335 -3.26 14.65 -12.67
N GLY A 336 -2.15 15.27 -12.28
CA GLY A 336 -0.82 14.70 -12.44
C GLY A 336 0.14 15.15 -11.35
N ASP A 337 0.89 14.18 -10.82
CA ASP A 337 1.92 14.45 -9.83
C ASP A 337 3.13 15.11 -10.48
N LEU A 338 3.59 16.21 -9.90
CA LEU A 338 4.80 16.93 -10.30
C LEU A 338 6.04 16.46 -9.55
N THR A 339 5.84 15.74 -8.44
CA THR A 339 6.88 15.12 -7.62
C THR A 339 6.61 13.63 -7.45
N GLU A 340 7.64 12.88 -7.12
CA GLU A 340 7.51 11.46 -6.84
C GLU A 340 6.94 11.22 -5.44
N THR A 341 6.02 10.28 -5.32
CA THR A 341 5.58 9.72 -4.04
C THR A 341 6.59 8.68 -3.58
N LYS A 342 7.03 8.80 -2.34
CA LYS A 342 8.00 7.93 -1.70
C LYS A 342 7.34 7.11 -0.59
N GLY A 343 7.91 5.95 -0.34
CA GLY A 343 7.53 5.03 0.72
C GLY A 343 8.76 4.45 1.41
N PHE A 344 8.84 3.13 1.54
CA PHE A 344 10.06 2.48 1.99
C PHE A 344 11.17 2.60 0.93
N LYS A 345 12.41 2.89 1.36
CA LYS A 345 13.56 3.04 0.45
C LYS A 345 13.89 1.76 -0.34
N SER A 346 13.53 0.62 0.19
CA SER A 346 13.70 -0.67 -0.50
C SER A 346 12.67 -0.89 -1.62
N GLU A 347 11.63 -0.08 -1.67
CA GLU A 347 10.61 -0.06 -2.71
C GLU A 347 10.94 1.10 -3.67
N GLY A 348 10.46 1.07 -4.91
CA GLY A 348 10.64 2.17 -5.84
C GLY A 348 9.80 3.41 -5.45
N ASN A 349 9.92 4.50 -6.19
CA ASN A 349 9.04 5.66 -6.07
C ASN A 349 7.97 5.59 -7.15
N SER A 350 6.76 6.07 -6.87
CA SER A 350 5.67 6.20 -7.83
C SER A 350 5.41 7.66 -8.21
N GLN A 351 4.76 7.87 -9.35
CA GLN A 351 4.34 9.20 -9.80
C GLN A 351 3.09 9.04 -10.66
N PHE A 352 1.95 9.52 -10.16
CA PHE A 352 0.66 9.23 -10.76
C PHE A 352 0.19 10.29 -11.75
N VAL A 353 -0.55 9.79 -12.74
CA VAL A 353 -1.45 10.58 -13.58
C VAL A 353 -2.82 9.94 -13.52
N GLY A 354 -3.87 10.76 -13.46
CA GLY A 354 -5.25 10.30 -13.39
C GLY A 354 -6.16 11.10 -14.31
N VAL A 355 -7.20 10.43 -14.79
CA VAL A 355 -8.31 11.06 -15.51
C VAL A 355 -9.62 10.48 -15.02
N GLY A 356 -10.65 11.30 -14.93
CA GLY A 356 -11.95 10.84 -14.45
C GLY A 356 -13.10 11.65 -15.00
N ALA A 357 -14.28 11.02 -14.93
CA ALA A 357 -15.52 11.66 -15.30
C ALA A 357 -16.65 11.26 -14.34
N GLU A 358 -17.54 12.20 -14.06
CA GLU A 358 -18.78 12.01 -13.33
C GLU A 358 -19.92 12.49 -14.20
N VAL A 359 -21.00 11.71 -14.25
CA VAL A 359 -22.27 12.09 -14.88
C VAL A 359 -23.37 11.98 -13.83
N ARG A 360 -24.21 13.00 -13.71
CA ARG A 360 -25.37 13.06 -12.81
C ARG A 360 -26.67 12.99 -13.61
N PRO A 361 -27.10 11.79 -14.03
CA PRO A 361 -28.30 11.65 -14.83
C PRO A 361 -29.59 12.01 -14.07
N LEU A 362 -29.51 11.99 -12.73
CA LEU A 362 -30.57 12.38 -11.81
C LEU A 362 -29.96 13.14 -10.62
N ASP A 363 -30.70 14.03 -9.99
CA ASP A 363 -30.20 14.84 -8.86
C ASP A 363 -29.67 13.97 -7.68
N TRP A 364 -30.20 12.76 -7.53
CA TRP A 364 -29.86 11.84 -6.48
C TRP A 364 -28.88 10.72 -6.90
N LEU A 365 -28.48 10.65 -8.19
CA LEU A 365 -27.64 9.59 -8.74
C LEU A 365 -26.45 10.18 -9.51
N ALA A 366 -25.25 9.79 -9.13
CA ALA A 366 -24.03 10.05 -9.89
C ALA A 366 -23.39 8.72 -10.33
N VAL A 367 -22.86 8.67 -11.54
CA VAL A 367 -22.08 7.56 -12.08
C VAL A 367 -20.70 8.07 -12.46
N ARG A 368 -19.67 7.34 -12.10
CA ARG A 368 -18.28 7.77 -12.25
C ARG A 368 -17.44 6.68 -12.89
N ALA A 369 -16.45 7.10 -13.64
CA ALA A 369 -15.41 6.23 -14.17
C ALA A 369 -14.09 6.99 -14.26
N GLY A 370 -12.99 6.28 -14.15
CA GLY A 370 -11.65 6.87 -14.23
C GLY A 370 -10.56 5.87 -14.54
N PHE A 371 -9.39 6.43 -14.73
CA PHE A 371 -8.15 5.68 -14.92
C PHE A 371 -7.03 6.39 -14.15
N ARG A 372 -6.16 5.59 -13.52
CA ARG A 372 -4.93 6.06 -12.90
C ARG A 372 -3.78 5.19 -13.35
N GLY A 373 -2.69 5.83 -13.75
CA GLY A 373 -1.45 5.17 -14.12
C GLY A 373 -0.26 5.72 -13.37
N ASP A 374 0.73 4.87 -13.10
CA ASP A 374 2.02 5.24 -12.56
C ASP A 374 3.04 5.42 -13.70
N VAL A 375 3.52 6.65 -13.92
CA VAL A 375 4.52 6.94 -14.97
C VAL A 375 5.92 6.42 -14.65
N LYS A 376 6.13 5.86 -13.46
CA LYS A 376 7.38 5.22 -13.04
C LYS A 376 7.33 3.70 -13.20
N ASP A 377 6.16 3.15 -13.52
CA ASP A 377 5.96 1.72 -13.71
C ASP A 377 6.35 0.88 -12.46
N ASN A 378 6.08 1.44 -11.28
CA ASN A 378 6.30 0.80 -10.00
C ASN A 378 5.01 0.42 -9.28
N GLU A 379 3.86 0.93 -9.76
CA GLU A 379 2.52 0.60 -9.30
C GLU A 379 1.64 0.21 -10.47
N SER A 380 0.68 -0.68 -10.23
CA SER A 380 -0.24 -1.15 -11.25
C SER A 380 -1.14 -0.02 -11.75
N ASN A 381 -1.33 0.03 -13.06
CA ASN A 381 -2.33 0.87 -13.68
C ASN A 381 -3.73 0.35 -13.36
N VAL A 382 -4.66 1.23 -12.98
CA VAL A 382 -5.99 0.84 -12.54
C VAL A 382 -7.10 1.59 -13.26
N PHE A 383 -8.17 0.86 -13.59
CA PHE A 383 -9.46 1.41 -13.98
C PHE A 383 -10.36 1.46 -12.75
N THR A 384 -11.10 2.55 -12.62
CA THR A 384 -11.98 2.80 -11.49
C THR A 384 -13.39 3.07 -11.97
N ALA A 385 -14.38 2.67 -11.19
CA ALA A 385 -15.78 3.00 -11.42
C ALA A 385 -16.50 3.18 -10.09
N GLY A 386 -17.56 3.97 -10.07
CA GLY A 386 -18.32 4.17 -8.85
C GLY A 386 -19.69 4.77 -9.08
N VAL A 387 -20.48 4.74 -8.00
CA VAL A 387 -21.83 5.32 -7.96
C VAL A 387 -21.98 6.16 -6.69
N GLY A 388 -22.70 7.26 -6.82
CA GLY A 388 -23.08 8.12 -5.72
C GLY A 388 -24.59 8.20 -5.60
N PHE A 389 -25.11 8.09 -4.38
CA PHE A 389 -26.55 8.18 -4.06
C PHE A 389 -26.80 9.31 -3.07
N ALA A 390 -27.67 10.24 -3.41
CA ALA A 390 -28.04 11.38 -2.58
C ALA A 390 -29.57 11.56 -2.53
N PRO A 391 -30.34 10.61 -1.99
CA PRO A 391 -31.81 10.57 -2.12
C PRO A 391 -32.53 11.77 -1.49
N PHE A 392 -31.89 12.50 -0.58
CA PHE A 392 -32.50 13.61 0.15
C PHE A 392 -31.66 14.88 0.20
N ASN A 393 -30.60 14.98 -0.63
CA ASN A 393 -29.59 16.05 -0.63
C ASN A 393 -28.85 16.26 0.72
N ARG A 394 -29.12 15.43 1.73
CA ARG A 394 -28.52 15.50 3.07
C ARG A 394 -27.71 14.30 3.43
N VAL A 395 -27.97 13.17 2.78
CA VAL A 395 -27.25 11.90 3.00
C VAL A 395 -26.69 11.47 1.66
N HIS A 396 -25.38 11.35 1.58
CA HIS A 396 -24.68 10.91 0.38
C HIS A 396 -23.92 9.63 0.69
N LEU A 397 -24.13 8.60 -0.13
CA LEU A 397 -23.41 7.35 -0.12
C LEU A 397 -22.65 7.21 -1.43
N ASP A 398 -21.34 7.15 -1.37
CA ASP A 398 -20.47 6.91 -2.51
C ASP A 398 -19.82 5.53 -2.38
N LEU A 399 -19.84 4.77 -3.47
CA LEU A 399 -19.21 3.45 -3.59
C LEU A 399 -18.27 3.46 -4.79
N THR A 400 -17.11 2.89 -4.62
CA THR A 400 -16.10 2.73 -5.69
C THR A 400 -15.55 1.33 -5.74
N GLY A 401 -15.20 0.89 -6.94
CA GLY A 401 -14.43 -0.31 -7.20
C GLY A 401 -13.31 0.00 -8.18
N LEU A 402 -12.24 -0.77 -8.09
CA LEU A 402 -11.12 -0.67 -9.02
C LEU A 402 -10.60 -2.04 -9.39
N VAL A 403 -10.08 -2.13 -10.61
CA VAL A 403 -9.37 -3.29 -11.12
C VAL A 403 -8.18 -2.79 -11.93
N GLY A 404 -7.10 -3.50 -11.91
CA GLY A 404 -5.86 -3.11 -12.59
C GLY A 404 -5.05 -4.28 -13.08
N GLU A 405 -3.86 -3.96 -13.54
CA GLU A 405 -2.81 -4.91 -13.87
C GLU A 405 -2.33 -5.63 -12.60
N ASP A 406 -1.51 -6.67 -12.75
CA ASP A 406 -0.84 -7.40 -11.67
C ASP A 406 -1.83 -7.94 -10.61
N GLU A 407 -2.97 -8.46 -11.05
CA GLU A 407 -4.05 -8.94 -10.17
C GLU A 407 -4.46 -7.91 -9.10
N THR A 408 -4.46 -6.64 -9.48
CA THR A 408 -4.85 -5.53 -8.61
C THR A 408 -6.37 -5.36 -8.58
N TRP A 409 -6.92 -5.31 -7.38
CA TRP A 409 -8.33 -4.98 -7.15
C TRP A 409 -8.51 -4.20 -5.84
N GLY A 410 -9.60 -3.46 -5.77
CA GLY A 410 -9.91 -2.69 -4.57
C GLY A 410 -11.33 -2.15 -4.55
N ALA A 411 -11.71 -1.64 -3.40
CA ALA A 411 -13.02 -1.04 -3.19
C ALA A 411 -12.96 0.09 -2.15
N GLY A 412 -13.89 1.00 -2.25
CA GLY A 412 -14.06 2.08 -1.28
C GLY A 412 -15.52 2.43 -1.06
N ALA A 413 -15.79 3.03 0.10
CA ALA A 413 -17.12 3.52 0.47
C ALA A 413 -16.99 4.78 1.32
N GLN A 414 -17.95 5.69 1.15
CA GLN A 414 -18.03 6.93 1.90
C GLN A 414 -19.48 7.26 2.23
N LEU A 415 -19.70 7.63 3.47
CA LEU A 415 -20.97 8.23 3.90
C LEU A 415 -20.72 9.68 4.28
N SER A 416 -21.50 10.60 3.72
CA SER A 416 -21.48 12.00 4.12
C SER A 416 -22.88 12.54 4.43
N LEU A 417 -22.93 13.46 5.39
CA LEU A 417 -24.12 14.13 5.88
C LEU A 417 -23.95 15.64 5.71
N THR A 418 -24.93 16.31 5.12
CA THR A 418 -25.00 17.77 5.01
C THR A 418 -26.20 18.26 5.80
N PHE A 419 -26.02 19.27 6.67
CA PHE A 419 -27.02 19.75 7.61
C PHE A 419 -27.58 21.11 7.18
#